data_98225b07660bcc3ed51151f64a1a7be0
#
_entry.id   98225b07660bcc3ed51151f64a1a7be0
#
_cell.length_a   1.000
_cell.length_b   1.000
_cell.length_c   1.000
_cell.angle_alpha   90.00
_cell.angle_beta   90.00
_cell.angle_gamma   90.00
#
_symmetry.space_group_name_H-M   'P 1'
#
loop_
_entity.id
_entity.type
_entity.pdbx_description
1 polymer ?
#
loop_
_entity_poly.entity_id
_entity_poly.type
_entity_poly.pdbx_seq_one_letter_code
_entity_poly.pdbx_strand_id
1 'polypeptide(L)'
;MKYRNDFVTNSSSESFICDFCGAKASGWDLSLGEAEMVECENGHTICEADLDDKTLNYLLDTYDDEDSPQYWEDWRYEMPEKYCPICNFKGFLDKDLLSYICKAHNINLDNIKHEISENFKKYSDFKNFLEN
;
A
#
# COMPACT_ATOMS: atom_id res chain seq x y z
N MET A 1 15.13 -7.78 -1.73
CA MET A 1 15.61 -7.42 -1.36
C MET A 1 16.17 -6.85 -1.22
N LYS A 2 16.04 -6.74 -0.81
CA LYS A 2 16.67 -6.00 -0.68
C LYS A 2 17.85 -6.20 -0.25
N TYR A 3 18.25 -6.33 -0.28
CA TYR A 3 19.27 -6.30 0.22
C TYR A 3 20.01 -5.93 0.49
N ARG A 4 20.11 -5.72 0.81
CA ARG A 4 20.97 -5.12 1.07
C ARG A 4 21.97 -5.38 1.49
N ASN A 5 22.41 -5.40 1.41
CA ASN A 5 23.30 -5.31 1.91
C ASN A 5 24.01 -5.11 2.41
N ASP A 6 24.08 -5.13 2.51
CA ASP A 6 24.74 -4.72 3.04
C ASP A 6 25.23 -4.24 3.42
N PHE A 7 25.22 -3.87 3.53
CA PHE A 7 25.66 -3.09 3.98
C PHE A 7 25.92 -2.56 4.66
N VAL A 8 25.75 -2.47 4.75
CA VAL A 8 26.03 -1.77 5.39
C VAL A 8 26.21 -1.29 6.07
N THR A 9 26.35 -1.08 6.32
CA THR A 9 26.59 -0.48 6.93
C THR A 9 26.35 0.14 7.67
N ASN A 10 26.51 -0.07 7.97
CA ASN A 10 26.21 0.72 8.84
C ASN A 10 25.77 1.80 8.76
N SER A 11 25.65 2.12 8.21
CA SER A 11 25.06 3.37 8.37
C SER A 11 23.74 3.28 9.07
N SER A 12 23.40 4.27 9.78
CA SER A 12 22.17 4.25 10.55
C SER A 12 21.02 4.96 9.87
N SER A 13 21.20 5.28 8.61
CA SER A 13 20.12 5.89 7.83
C SER A 13 19.15 4.85 7.36
N GLU A 14 17.89 5.00 7.73
CA GLU A 14 16.81 4.09 7.34
C GLU A 14 15.75 4.84 6.57
N SER A 15 15.04 4.11 5.72
CA SER A 15 13.89 4.70 5.03
C SER A 15 12.81 3.65 4.84
N PHE A 16 11.57 4.10 4.96
CA PHE A 16 10.40 3.26 4.78
C PHE A 16 9.46 3.92 3.78
N ILE A 17 8.89 3.13 2.91
CA ILE A 17 7.92 3.61 1.92
C ILE A 17 6.64 2.84 2.12
N CYS A 18 5.54 3.56 2.28
CA CYS A 18 4.24 2.91 2.42
C CYS A 18 3.82 2.31 1.08
N ASP A 19 3.55 1.00 1.07
CA ASP A 19 3.13 0.31 -0.14
C ASP A 19 1.74 0.71 -0.59
N PHE A 20 0.96 1.31 0.31
CA PHE A 20 -0.42 1.68 0.01
C PHE A 20 -0.52 3.10 -0.56
N CYS A 21 0.04 4.09 0.13
CA CYS A 21 -0.10 5.49 -0.28
C CYS A 21 1.17 6.10 -0.86
N GLY A 22 2.29 5.40 -0.77
CA GLY A 22 3.55 5.90 -1.31
C GLY A 22 4.29 6.88 -0.43
N ALA A 23 3.78 7.17 0.77
CA ALA A 23 4.45 8.09 1.68
C ALA A 23 5.80 7.53 2.09
N LYS A 24 6.78 8.41 2.20
CA LYS A 24 8.13 8.02 2.53
C LYS A 24 8.57 8.65 3.85
N ALA A 25 9.17 7.85 4.70
CA ALA A 25 9.77 8.33 5.94
C ALA A 25 11.23 7.91 5.95
N SER A 26 12.11 8.83 6.30
CA SER A 26 13.53 8.52 6.39
C SER A 26 14.16 9.29 7.53
N GLY A 27 15.21 8.75 8.07
CA GLY A 27 15.91 9.40 9.17
C GLY A 27 17.01 8.54 9.72
N TRP A 28 17.74 9.12 10.63
CA TRP A 28 18.86 8.47 11.30
C TRP A 28 18.29 7.51 12.36
N ASP A 29 18.63 6.24 12.27
CA ASP A 29 18.13 5.21 13.19
C ASP A 29 16.61 5.17 13.28
N LEU A 30 15.95 5.45 12.15
CA LEU A 30 14.49 5.50 12.13
C LEU A 30 13.89 4.10 12.29
N SER A 31 12.97 3.96 13.25
CA SER A 31 12.23 2.71 13.44
C SER A 31 10.84 2.83 12.80
N LEU A 32 10.17 1.70 12.64
CA LEU A 32 8.79 1.72 12.14
C LEU A 32 7.89 2.54 13.06
N GLY A 33 8.13 2.45 14.37
CA GLY A 33 7.36 3.24 15.33
C GLY A 33 7.50 4.72 15.12
N GLU A 34 8.74 5.18 14.89
CA GLU A 34 8.98 6.58 14.64
C GLU A 34 8.43 7.04 13.31
N ALA A 35 8.40 6.14 12.33
CA ALA A 35 7.82 6.42 11.02
C ALA A 35 6.30 6.35 11.04
N GLU A 36 5.72 5.85 12.14
CA GLU A 36 4.27 5.63 12.27
C GLU A 36 3.76 4.71 11.17
N MET A 37 4.50 3.63 10.97
CA MET A 37 4.18 2.61 9.96
C MET A 37 4.12 1.22 10.59
N VAL A 38 3.49 0.29 9.88
CA VAL A 38 3.30 -1.08 10.32
C VAL A 38 3.71 -2.01 9.18
N GLU A 39 4.27 -3.16 9.50
CA GLU A 39 4.65 -4.15 8.51
C GLU A 39 3.81 -5.41 8.71
N CYS A 40 3.26 -5.93 7.62
CA CYS A 40 2.49 -7.16 7.71
C CYS A 40 3.42 -8.38 7.62
N GLU A 41 2.87 -9.53 7.92
CA GLU A 41 3.65 -10.78 7.94
C GLU A 41 4.27 -11.13 6.61
N ASN A 42 3.77 -10.55 5.52
CA ASN A 42 4.31 -10.76 4.17
C ASN A 42 5.28 -9.66 3.74
N GLY A 43 5.61 -8.75 4.63
CA GLY A 43 6.61 -7.74 4.37
C GLY A 43 6.13 -6.42 3.79
N HIS A 44 4.82 -6.22 3.71
CA HIS A 44 4.29 -4.94 3.22
C HIS A 44 4.33 -3.90 4.32
N THR A 45 4.81 -2.71 3.99
CA THR A 45 4.88 -1.59 4.93
C THR A 45 3.73 -0.62 4.66
N ILE A 46 2.98 -0.27 5.69
CA ILE A 46 1.76 0.53 5.57
C ILE A 46 1.77 1.62 6.63
N CYS A 47 1.38 2.83 6.26
CA CYS A 47 1.21 3.91 7.25
C CYS A 47 0.07 3.58 8.21
N GLU A 48 0.22 3.90 9.49
CA GLU A 48 -0.87 3.73 10.45
C GLU A 48 -2.13 4.46 9.97
N ALA A 49 -1.95 5.62 9.34
CA ALA A 49 -3.07 6.43 8.87
C ALA A 49 -3.87 5.74 7.76
N ASP A 50 -3.27 4.76 7.10
CA ASP A 50 -3.95 4.02 6.02
C ASP A 50 -4.66 2.77 6.54
N LEU A 51 -4.52 2.46 7.82
CA LEU A 51 -5.23 1.35 8.45
C LEU A 51 -6.52 1.88 9.06
N ASP A 52 -7.56 1.03 9.08
CA ASP A 52 -8.79 1.45 9.72
C ASP A 52 -8.69 1.30 11.25
N ASP A 53 -9.60 1.95 11.95
CA ASP A 53 -9.57 1.95 13.42
C ASP A 53 -9.73 0.54 13.99
N LYS A 54 -10.48 -0.29 13.32
CA LYS A 54 -10.70 -1.66 13.77
C LYS A 54 -9.39 -2.45 13.77
N THR A 55 -8.60 -2.28 12.71
CA THR A 55 -7.31 -2.95 12.59
C THR A 55 -6.34 -2.45 13.64
N LEU A 56 -6.27 -1.14 13.81
CA LEU A 56 -5.38 -0.56 14.82
C LEU A 56 -5.75 -1.02 16.22
N ASN A 57 -7.04 -1.03 16.54
CA ASN A 57 -7.50 -1.49 17.85
C ASN A 57 -7.16 -2.96 18.08
N TYR A 58 -7.33 -3.77 17.05
CA TYR A 58 -6.97 -5.19 17.16
C TYR A 58 -5.49 -5.37 17.47
N LEU A 59 -4.63 -4.64 16.75
CA LEU A 59 -3.19 -4.75 16.93
C LEU A 59 -2.77 -4.29 18.33
N LEU A 60 -3.30 -3.18 18.76
CA LEU A 60 -2.98 -2.65 20.08
C LEU A 60 -3.45 -3.57 21.20
N ASP A 61 -4.66 -4.10 21.07
CA ASP A 61 -5.22 -5.01 22.08
C ASP A 61 -4.44 -6.33 22.15
N THR A 62 -3.99 -6.81 21.01
CA THR A 62 -3.31 -8.11 20.94
C THR A 62 -1.89 -8.03 21.50
N TYR A 63 -1.21 -6.92 21.28
CA TYR A 63 0.19 -6.79 21.63
C TYR A 63 0.46 -5.82 22.77
N ASP A 64 -0.56 -5.29 23.37
CA ASP A 64 -0.41 -4.37 24.49
C ASP A 64 -0.23 -5.17 25.77
N ASP A 65 1.03 -5.47 26.10
CA ASP A 65 1.38 -6.23 27.29
C ASP A 65 2.21 -5.37 28.21
N GLU A 66 1.61 -4.94 29.32
CA GLU A 66 2.24 -4.06 30.28
C GLU A 66 3.44 -4.71 30.98
N ASP A 67 3.44 -6.03 31.03
CA ASP A 67 4.52 -6.76 31.71
C ASP A 67 5.75 -6.91 30.82
N SER A 68 5.67 -6.57 29.55
CA SER A 68 6.77 -6.72 28.61
C SER A 68 6.93 -5.48 27.75
N PRO A 69 7.48 -4.42 28.33
CA PRO A 69 7.60 -3.14 27.61
C PRO A 69 8.31 -3.22 26.26
N GLN A 70 9.21 -4.18 26.11
CA GLN A 70 9.93 -4.33 24.85
C GLN A 70 9.00 -4.78 23.72
N TYR A 71 7.80 -5.24 24.02
CA TYR A 71 6.86 -5.69 23.01
C TYR A 71 5.95 -4.58 22.49
N TRP A 72 6.06 -3.41 23.02
CA TRP A 72 5.16 -2.34 22.62
C TRP A 72 5.30 -1.97 21.13
N GLU A 73 6.39 -2.38 20.49
CA GLU A 73 6.54 -2.15 19.04
C GLU A 73 6.40 -3.43 18.21
N ASP A 74 6.30 -4.59 18.83
CA ASP A 74 6.23 -5.83 18.09
C ASP A 74 5.00 -5.92 17.19
N TRP A 75 3.90 -5.30 17.60
CA TRP A 75 2.69 -5.29 16.79
C TRP A 75 2.94 -4.64 15.42
N ARG A 76 3.96 -3.83 15.30
CA ARG A 76 4.27 -3.14 14.05
C ARG A 76 4.87 -4.07 13.00
N TYR A 77 5.35 -5.23 13.40
CA TYR A 77 6.02 -6.16 12.48
C TYR A 77 5.22 -7.42 12.20
N GLU A 78 4.09 -7.58 12.84
CA GLU A 78 3.37 -8.84 12.77
C GLU A 78 1.89 -8.68 12.44
N MET A 79 1.55 -7.66 11.68
CA MET A 79 0.16 -7.48 11.30
C MET A 79 -0.30 -8.67 10.45
N PRO A 80 -1.37 -9.36 10.86
CA PRO A 80 -1.87 -10.49 10.09
C PRO A 80 -2.26 -10.09 8.68
N GLU A 81 -2.04 -11.00 7.75
CA GLU A 81 -2.33 -10.77 6.34
C GLU A 81 -3.77 -10.33 6.11
N LYS A 82 -4.71 -10.82 6.91
CA LYS A 82 -6.12 -10.47 6.74
C LYS A 82 -6.42 -8.98 6.98
N TYR A 83 -5.51 -8.28 7.65
CA TYR A 83 -5.67 -6.84 7.90
C TYR A 83 -4.85 -5.98 6.96
N CYS A 84 -3.99 -6.58 6.17
CA CYS A 84 -3.11 -5.82 5.28
C CYS A 84 -3.87 -5.38 4.03
N PRO A 85 -3.97 -4.06 3.78
CA PRO A 85 -4.67 -3.60 2.57
C PRO A 85 -3.99 -4.04 1.27
N ILE A 86 -2.68 -4.25 1.29
CA ILE A 86 -1.99 -4.71 0.08
C ILE A 86 -2.28 -6.19 -0.18
N CYS A 87 -2.21 -7.03 0.87
CA CYS A 87 -2.52 -8.46 0.72
C CYS A 87 -3.96 -8.69 0.27
N ASN A 88 -4.87 -7.81 0.68
CA ASN A 88 -6.29 -7.93 0.36
C ASN A 88 -6.71 -7.07 -0.81
N PHE A 89 -5.76 -6.49 -1.50
CA PHE A 89 -6.00 -5.70 -2.71
C PHE A 89 -6.98 -4.56 -2.52
N LYS A 90 -6.92 -3.92 -1.36
CA LYS A 90 -7.73 -2.73 -1.10
C LYS A 90 -6.99 -1.50 -1.62
N GLY A 91 -7.73 -0.50 -2.01
CA GLY A 91 -7.12 0.75 -2.41
C GLY A 91 -6.39 0.73 -3.74
N PHE A 92 -6.69 -0.23 -4.60
CA PHE A 92 -6.14 -0.25 -5.95
C PHE A 92 -6.49 1.04 -6.67
N LEU A 93 -5.52 1.60 -7.37
CA LEU A 93 -5.79 2.73 -8.24
C LEU A 93 -6.50 2.24 -9.49
N ASP A 94 -7.40 3.06 -10.02
CA ASP A 94 -8.12 2.69 -11.24
C ASP A 94 -7.18 2.38 -12.40
N LYS A 95 -6.06 3.09 -12.48
CA LYS A 95 -5.10 2.83 -13.54
C LYS A 95 -4.47 1.45 -13.42
N ASP A 96 -4.28 0.95 -12.21
CA ASP A 96 -3.72 -0.38 -12.00
C ASP A 96 -4.73 -1.46 -12.39
N LEU A 97 -5.99 -1.25 -12.04
CA LEU A 97 -7.06 -2.16 -12.45
C LEU A 97 -7.18 -2.19 -13.96
N LEU A 98 -7.11 -1.02 -14.59
CA LEU A 98 -7.18 -0.93 -16.05
C LEU A 98 -6.01 -1.65 -16.69
N SER A 99 -4.81 -1.47 -16.17
CA SER A 99 -3.62 -2.14 -16.68
C SER A 99 -3.75 -3.65 -16.55
N TYR A 100 -4.27 -4.12 -15.44
CA TYR A 100 -4.49 -5.54 -15.22
C TYR A 100 -5.47 -6.11 -16.25
N ILE A 101 -6.61 -5.43 -16.43
CA ILE A 101 -7.64 -5.88 -17.37
C ILE A 101 -7.07 -5.96 -18.79
N CYS A 102 -6.32 -4.95 -19.21
CA CYS A 102 -5.74 -4.92 -20.53
C CYS A 102 -4.75 -6.06 -20.75
N LYS A 103 -3.91 -6.32 -19.76
CA LYS A 103 -2.92 -7.41 -19.86
C LYS A 103 -3.55 -8.78 -19.80
N ALA A 104 -4.43 -8.98 -18.83
CA ALA A 104 -5.02 -10.30 -18.59
C ALA A 104 -5.94 -10.75 -19.73
N HIS A 105 -6.59 -9.80 -20.39
CA HIS A 105 -7.58 -10.10 -21.43
C HIS A 105 -7.12 -9.69 -22.81
N ASN A 106 -5.83 -9.35 -22.96
CA ASN A 106 -5.24 -8.96 -24.25
C ASN A 106 -5.97 -7.80 -24.92
N ILE A 107 -6.33 -6.80 -24.13
CA ILE A 107 -7.01 -5.62 -24.64
C ILE A 107 -5.97 -4.56 -24.99
N ASN A 108 -6.04 -4.02 -26.20
CA ASN A 108 -5.15 -2.96 -26.64
C ASN A 108 -5.81 -1.61 -26.39
N LEU A 109 -5.19 -0.79 -25.56
CA LEU A 109 -5.75 0.52 -25.22
C LEU A 109 -5.93 1.43 -26.42
N ASP A 110 -5.03 1.35 -27.41
CA ASP A 110 -5.16 2.17 -28.61
C ASP A 110 -6.42 1.82 -29.38
N ASN A 111 -6.75 0.54 -29.43
CA ASN A 111 -7.99 0.10 -30.08
C ASN A 111 -9.22 0.60 -29.32
N ILE A 112 -9.15 0.60 -27.99
CA ILE A 112 -10.26 1.10 -27.18
C ILE A 112 -10.44 2.60 -27.38
N LYS A 113 -9.34 3.35 -27.43
CA LYS A 113 -9.40 4.79 -27.68
C LYS A 113 -10.02 5.08 -29.05
N HIS A 114 -9.67 4.29 -30.04
CA HIS A 114 -10.22 4.44 -31.39
C HIS A 114 -11.72 4.16 -31.38
N GLU A 115 -12.14 3.09 -30.70
CA GLU A 115 -13.55 2.76 -30.59
C GLU A 115 -14.34 3.88 -29.92
N ILE A 116 -13.77 4.45 -28.86
CA ILE A 116 -14.41 5.56 -28.16
C ILE A 116 -14.56 6.76 -29.09
N SER A 117 -13.51 7.06 -29.85
CA SER A 117 -13.57 8.21 -30.75
C SER A 117 -14.56 8.03 -31.88
N GLU A 118 -14.84 6.78 -32.29
CA GLU A 118 -15.85 6.49 -33.30
C GLU A 118 -17.26 6.59 -32.72
N ASN A 119 -17.44 6.18 -31.47
CA ASN A 119 -18.77 6.17 -30.86
C ASN A 119 -19.18 7.50 -30.27
N PHE A 120 -18.24 8.33 -29.90
CA PHE A 120 -18.50 9.61 -29.25
C PHE A 120 -17.73 10.71 -29.95
N LYS A 121 -18.42 11.63 -30.56
CA LYS A 121 -17.77 12.73 -31.29
C LYS A 121 -17.28 13.84 -30.36
N LYS A 122 -17.88 13.93 -29.17
CA LYS A 122 -17.49 14.94 -28.19
C LYS A 122 -17.12 14.27 -26.88
N TYR A 123 -16.13 14.84 -26.23
CA TYR A 123 -15.71 14.32 -24.93
C TYR A 123 -16.86 14.39 -23.91
N SER A 124 -17.69 15.41 -23.99
CA SER A 124 -18.83 15.55 -23.09
C SER A 124 -19.82 14.39 -23.25
N ASP A 125 -20.03 13.93 -24.46
CA ASP A 125 -20.92 12.80 -24.70
C ASP A 125 -20.36 11.51 -24.06
N PHE A 126 -19.06 11.33 -24.16
CA PHE A 126 -18.39 10.20 -23.54
C PHE A 126 -18.52 10.26 -22.02
N LYS A 127 -18.31 11.44 -21.44
CA LYS A 127 -18.44 11.59 -19.99
C LYS A 127 -19.87 11.33 -19.53
N ASN A 128 -20.85 11.79 -20.30
CA ASN A 128 -22.24 11.53 -19.97
C ASN A 128 -22.56 10.04 -20.00
N PHE A 129 -21.99 9.32 -20.93
CA PHE A 129 -22.15 7.86 -21.02
C PHE A 129 -21.59 7.18 -19.77
N LEU A 130 -20.45 7.63 -19.30
CA LEU A 130 -19.80 7.05 -18.11
C LEU A 130 -20.60 7.31 -16.83
N GLU A 131 -21.32 8.41 -16.76
CA GLU A 131 -22.07 8.81 -15.58
C GLU A 131 -23.46 8.18 -15.48
N ASN A 132 -23.91 7.52 -16.50
CA ASN A 132 -25.24 6.86 -16.48
C ASN A 132 -25.19 5.46 -15.88
#